data_4d1b6368d7eb9bd2dcb0e31fa4ee731f
#
_entry.id   4d1b6368d7eb9bd2dcb0e31fa4ee731f
#
_cell.length_a   1.000
_cell.length_b   1.000
_cell.length_c   1.000
_cell.angle_alpha   90.00
_cell.angle_beta   90.00
_cell.angle_gamma   90.00
#
_symmetry.space_group_name_H-M   'P 1'
#
loop_
_entity.id
_entity.type
_entity.pdbx_description
1 polymer ?
#
loop_
_entity_poly.entity_id
_entity_poly.type
_entity_poly.pdbx_seq_one_letter_code
_entity_poly.pdbx_strand_id
1 'polypeptide(L)'
;MTSPSGSSQSQPAKQKKPRWRSNIFLSILIVVVLIVGIAAWSTDNYLWRFPASHGSQPRAIVIDQLALNYPDPSFTTNITNALKAAGYAAEYSGPSSNSVDSFRQLPQEGYDLIIIRAHTGSSQSIITAEPYSQSEFVADQLSGKLVPAQVDGGPWYFAITPKFVRQDMAGSFLGSTIIVMGCSALEGTQDIASAFLDKGANFFVGWDSSVSIIHTDTSTVAFVHLLSIGKSLPEATAQASSADPVYGARLQYLDWNSLVQSRASILISRLLVWISLAGILIIGPMAVFVAPKLFDSFDNIRERITIRGKRKPANHRTRSVRRAQRSD
;
A
#
# COMPACT_ATOMS: atom_id res chain seq x y z
N MET A 1 82.91 -42.54 11.46
CA MET A 1 82.43 -41.57 10.54
C MET A 1 80.91 -41.57 10.64
N THR A 2 80.38 -40.52 11.20
CA THR A 2 78.98 -40.39 11.64
C THR A 2 78.18 -39.78 10.57
N SER A 3 77.02 -40.38 10.20
CA SER A 3 75.97 -39.77 9.37
C SER A 3 74.96 -39.01 10.23
N PRO A 4 74.48 -37.79 9.83
CA PRO A 4 73.42 -37.13 10.54
C PRO A 4 72.05 -37.49 9.96
N SER A 5 71.14 -37.83 10.85
CA SER A 5 69.70 -38.05 10.57
C SER A 5 68.99 -36.72 10.31
N GLY A 6 68.40 -36.56 9.13
CA GLY A 6 67.54 -35.45 8.80
C GLY A 6 66.12 -35.63 9.34
N SER A 7 65.71 -34.77 10.23
CA SER A 7 64.32 -34.70 10.71
C SER A 7 63.48 -33.85 9.74
N SER A 8 62.52 -34.47 9.05
CA SER A 8 61.56 -33.77 8.23
C SER A 8 60.44 -33.17 9.13
N GLN A 9 60.45 -31.86 9.26
CA GLN A 9 59.32 -31.12 9.85
C GLN A 9 58.16 -31.09 8.85
N SER A 10 57.05 -31.74 9.22
CA SER A 10 55.77 -31.61 8.49
C SER A 10 55.10 -30.27 8.77
N GLN A 11 54.95 -29.46 7.73
CA GLN A 11 54.18 -28.19 7.78
C GLN A 11 52.68 -28.47 8.02
N PRO A 12 51.99 -27.71 8.89
CA PRO A 12 50.55 -27.88 9.09
C PRO A 12 49.78 -27.40 7.87
N ALA A 13 48.86 -28.23 7.39
CA ALA A 13 47.98 -27.94 6.27
C ALA A 13 47.09 -26.73 6.54
N LYS A 14 47.15 -25.72 5.69
CA LYS A 14 46.26 -24.54 5.73
C LYS A 14 44.82 -24.97 5.51
N GLN A 15 43.99 -24.91 6.54
CA GLN A 15 42.54 -25.13 6.44
C GLN A 15 41.91 -24.04 5.55
N LYS A 16 41.37 -24.43 4.40
CA LYS A 16 40.56 -23.58 3.56
C LYS A 16 39.24 -23.26 4.26
N LYS A 17 39.01 -21.99 4.62
CA LYS A 17 37.71 -21.52 5.16
C LYS A 17 36.61 -21.81 4.13
N PRO A 18 35.44 -22.32 4.59
CA PRO A 18 34.36 -22.69 3.66
C PRO A 18 33.78 -21.47 2.95
N ARG A 19 33.80 -21.47 1.62
CA ARG A 19 33.28 -20.43 0.72
C ARG A 19 31.78 -20.12 0.90
N TRP A 20 31.04 -21.00 1.53
CA TRP A 20 29.61 -20.87 1.78
C TRP A 20 29.27 -19.62 2.64
N ARG A 21 30.04 -19.33 3.71
CA ARG A 21 29.78 -18.17 4.59
C ARG A 21 29.80 -16.84 3.84
N SER A 22 30.65 -16.74 2.82
CA SER A 22 30.73 -15.55 1.96
C SER A 22 29.45 -15.31 1.14
N ASN A 23 28.83 -16.36 0.64
CA ASN A 23 27.64 -16.23 -0.21
C ASN A 23 26.39 -15.85 0.61
N ILE A 24 26.26 -16.31 1.85
CA ILE A 24 25.17 -15.93 2.75
C ILE A 24 25.29 -14.44 3.12
N PHE A 25 26.49 -13.97 3.45
CA PHE A 25 26.73 -12.55 3.74
C PHE A 25 26.40 -11.65 2.53
N LEU A 26 26.78 -12.05 1.33
CA LEU A 26 26.48 -11.32 0.10
C LEU A 26 24.97 -11.27 -0.16
N SER A 27 24.23 -12.37 0.05
CA SER A 27 22.78 -12.42 -0.12
C SER A 27 22.07 -11.53 0.88
N ILE A 28 22.47 -11.52 2.15
CA ILE A 28 21.91 -10.66 3.18
C ILE A 28 22.19 -9.18 2.84
N LEU A 29 23.40 -8.85 2.38
CA LEU A 29 23.77 -7.49 1.99
C LEU A 29 22.90 -7.00 0.82
N ILE A 30 22.67 -7.82 -0.20
CA ILE A 30 21.81 -7.49 -1.33
C ILE A 30 20.37 -7.21 -0.87
N VAL A 31 19.82 -8.05 0.02
CA VAL A 31 18.47 -7.85 0.56
C VAL A 31 18.39 -6.55 1.36
N VAL A 32 19.38 -6.25 2.20
CA VAL A 32 19.43 -4.98 2.96
C VAL A 32 19.53 -3.77 2.02
N VAL A 33 20.38 -3.83 0.99
CA VAL A 33 20.49 -2.74 0.00
C VAL A 33 19.19 -2.52 -0.77
N LEU A 34 18.48 -3.61 -1.12
CA LEU A 34 17.16 -3.51 -1.77
C LEU A 34 16.12 -2.88 -0.84
N ILE A 35 16.08 -3.27 0.44
CA ILE A 35 15.15 -2.69 1.43
C ILE A 35 15.45 -1.21 1.64
N VAL A 36 16.73 -0.82 1.79
CA VAL A 36 17.15 0.57 1.94
C VAL A 36 16.86 1.37 0.67
N GLY A 37 17.09 0.79 -0.52
CA GLY A 37 16.76 1.41 -1.81
C GLY A 37 15.27 1.66 -1.98
N ILE A 38 14.41 0.70 -1.60
CA ILE A 38 12.95 0.86 -1.63
C ILE A 38 12.50 1.91 -0.60
N ALA A 39 13.08 1.91 0.60
CA ALA A 39 12.78 2.90 1.62
C ALA A 39 13.22 4.32 1.19
N ALA A 40 14.40 4.48 0.60
CA ALA A 40 14.87 5.76 0.09
C ALA A 40 14.02 6.26 -1.08
N TRP A 41 13.64 5.38 -2.01
CA TRP A 41 12.75 5.74 -3.12
C TRP A 41 11.35 6.16 -2.63
N SER A 42 10.84 5.53 -1.59
CA SER A 42 9.56 5.92 -0.99
C SER A 42 9.64 7.27 -0.27
N THR A 43 10.76 7.59 0.39
CA THR A 43 10.95 8.89 1.08
C THR A 43 11.11 10.06 0.09
N ASP A 44 11.78 9.86 -1.05
CA ASP A 44 11.89 10.90 -2.08
C ASP A 44 10.51 11.27 -2.65
N ASN A 45 9.65 10.28 -2.92
CA ASN A 45 8.26 10.54 -3.34
C ASN A 45 7.42 11.22 -2.25
N TYR A 46 7.79 11.11 -0.98
CA TYR A 46 7.09 11.73 0.14
C TYR A 46 7.36 13.23 0.27
N LEU A 47 8.61 13.65 0.03
CA LEU A 47 9.06 15.03 0.22
C LEU A 47 8.50 16.01 -0.84
N TRP A 48 8.11 15.52 -2.02
CA TRP A 48 7.57 16.35 -3.11
C TRP A 48 6.06 16.63 -3.00
N ARG A 49 5.35 16.08 -2.00
CA ARG A 49 3.88 16.21 -1.85
C ARG A 49 3.43 17.26 -0.85
N PHE A 50 4.33 17.98 -0.22
CA PHE A 50 3.92 19.13 0.58
C PHE A 50 3.54 20.27 -0.36
N PRO A 51 2.32 20.84 -0.26
CA PRO A 51 1.97 22.01 -1.05
C PRO A 51 2.98 23.09 -0.72
N ALA A 52 3.69 23.57 -1.72
CA ALA A 52 4.35 24.85 -1.58
C ALA A 52 3.23 25.83 -1.18
N SER A 53 3.35 26.47 -0.03
CA SER A 53 2.44 27.53 0.37
C SER A 53 2.53 28.62 -0.69
N HIS A 54 1.66 28.53 -1.69
CA HIS A 54 1.49 29.60 -2.65
C HIS A 54 0.95 30.76 -1.83
N GLY A 55 1.64 31.89 -1.79
CA GLY A 55 1.21 33.08 -1.09
C GLY A 55 -0.07 33.72 -1.67
N SER A 56 -0.86 32.98 -2.39
CA SER A 56 -2.16 33.32 -2.95
C SER A 56 -3.28 32.67 -2.14
N GLN A 57 -4.45 33.31 -2.13
CA GLN A 57 -5.66 32.76 -1.54
C GLN A 57 -5.92 31.36 -2.09
N PRO A 58 -6.23 30.33 -1.26
CA PRO A 58 -6.52 28.99 -1.73
C PRO A 58 -7.76 29.01 -2.64
N ARG A 59 -7.75 28.14 -3.66
CA ARG A 59 -8.81 28.07 -4.69
C ARG A 59 -9.64 26.82 -4.51
N ALA A 60 -10.96 26.94 -4.70
CA ALA A 60 -11.86 25.81 -4.70
C ALA A 60 -12.79 25.85 -5.90
N ILE A 61 -13.14 24.68 -6.46
CA ILE A 61 -14.12 24.54 -7.51
C ILE A 61 -15.19 23.52 -7.14
N VAL A 62 -16.43 23.84 -7.50
CA VAL A 62 -17.56 22.89 -7.50
C VAL A 62 -17.88 22.55 -8.95
N ILE A 63 -17.73 21.28 -9.32
CA ILE A 63 -18.09 20.73 -10.62
C ILE A 63 -19.43 20.02 -10.46
N ASP A 64 -20.51 20.61 -11.03
CA ASP A 64 -21.88 20.15 -10.79
C ASP A 64 -22.49 19.52 -12.05
N GLN A 65 -22.30 18.20 -12.20
CA GLN A 65 -22.94 17.40 -13.24
C GLN A 65 -24.42 17.12 -12.89
N LEU A 66 -24.73 16.93 -11.59
CA LEU A 66 -26.10 16.59 -11.16
C LEU A 66 -27.12 17.69 -11.50
N ALA A 67 -26.67 18.94 -11.66
CA ALA A 67 -27.56 20.02 -12.03
C ALA A 67 -28.21 19.83 -13.42
N LEU A 68 -27.75 18.87 -14.25
CA LEU A 68 -28.45 18.47 -15.47
C LEU A 68 -29.90 17.98 -15.20
N ASN A 69 -30.06 17.14 -14.20
CA ASN A 69 -31.31 16.47 -13.87
C ASN A 69 -31.87 16.90 -12.51
N TYR A 70 -31.00 17.35 -11.62
CA TYR A 70 -31.31 17.71 -10.24
C TYR A 70 -30.71 19.09 -9.90
N PRO A 71 -31.16 20.17 -10.55
CA PRO A 71 -30.69 21.53 -10.26
C PRO A 71 -31.10 21.93 -8.84
N ASP A 72 -30.12 22.36 -8.03
CA ASP A 72 -30.36 22.88 -6.68
C ASP A 72 -29.64 24.23 -6.49
N PRO A 73 -30.32 25.35 -6.72
CA PRO A 73 -29.79 26.68 -6.45
C PRO A 73 -29.44 26.93 -4.99
N SER A 74 -30.14 26.24 -4.06
CA SER A 74 -29.87 26.36 -2.63
C SER A 74 -28.52 25.69 -2.26
N PHE A 75 -28.27 24.51 -2.81
CA PHE A 75 -26.95 23.85 -2.67
C PHE A 75 -25.85 24.77 -3.23
N THR A 76 -26.00 25.25 -4.47
CA THR A 76 -25.00 26.10 -5.11
C THR A 76 -24.69 27.35 -4.29
N THR A 77 -25.71 28.00 -3.72
CA THR A 77 -25.52 29.17 -2.86
C THR A 77 -24.84 28.81 -1.56
N ASN A 78 -25.30 27.76 -0.88
CA ASN A 78 -24.80 27.35 0.43
C ASN A 78 -23.35 26.87 0.36
N ILE A 79 -23.00 26.03 -0.64
CA ILE A 79 -21.65 25.52 -0.80
C ILE A 79 -20.65 26.64 -1.15
N THR A 80 -21.05 27.56 -2.03
CA THR A 80 -20.20 28.70 -2.41
C THR A 80 -19.94 29.61 -1.21
N ASN A 81 -20.97 29.88 -0.41
CA ASN A 81 -20.83 30.68 0.82
C ASN A 81 -19.94 29.98 1.87
N ALA A 82 -20.12 28.68 2.05
CA ALA A 82 -19.30 27.90 2.97
C ALA A 82 -17.81 27.87 2.54
N LEU A 83 -17.54 27.72 1.24
CA LEU A 83 -16.17 27.80 0.69
C LEU A 83 -15.53 29.16 0.90
N LYS A 84 -16.27 30.24 0.64
CA LYS A 84 -15.80 31.62 0.91
C LYS A 84 -15.53 31.84 2.40
N ALA A 85 -16.41 31.36 3.28
CA ALA A 85 -16.24 31.43 4.72
C ALA A 85 -15.01 30.63 5.19
N ALA A 86 -14.66 29.52 4.50
CA ALA A 86 -13.45 28.75 4.72
C ALA A 86 -12.19 29.38 4.12
N GLY A 87 -12.29 30.57 3.52
CA GLY A 87 -11.17 31.35 2.98
C GLY A 87 -10.80 31.04 1.53
N TYR A 88 -11.57 30.21 0.81
CA TYR A 88 -11.29 29.87 -0.58
C TYR A 88 -11.78 30.94 -1.56
N ALA A 89 -11.04 31.16 -2.65
CA ALA A 89 -11.56 31.73 -3.88
C ALA A 89 -12.42 30.63 -4.54
N ALA A 90 -13.75 30.74 -4.41
CA ALA A 90 -14.69 29.70 -4.81
C ALA A 90 -15.19 29.93 -6.24
N GLU A 91 -15.09 28.89 -7.06
CA GLU A 91 -15.61 28.82 -8.44
C GLU A 91 -16.70 27.75 -8.54
N TYR A 92 -17.65 27.97 -9.45
CA TYR A 92 -18.71 27.01 -9.75
C TYR A 92 -18.77 26.74 -11.25
N SER A 93 -18.68 25.46 -11.60
CA SER A 93 -18.76 24.94 -12.96
C SER A 93 -20.03 24.12 -13.12
N GLY A 94 -21.01 24.68 -13.79
CA GLY A 94 -22.30 24.02 -14.11
C GLY A 94 -22.13 22.96 -15.20
N PRO A 95 -23.24 22.26 -15.57
CA PRO A 95 -23.18 21.11 -16.49
C PRO A 95 -22.57 21.43 -17.84
N SER A 96 -22.84 22.62 -18.40
CA SER A 96 -22.34 23.01 -19.74
C SER A 96 -20.80 23.04 -19.85
N SER A 97 -20.11 23.10 -18.74
CA SER A 97 -18.63 23.13 -18.66
C SER A 97 -18.00 21.80 -18.22
N ASN A 98 -18.82 20.77 -17.92
CA ASN A 98 -18.32 19.51 -17.35
C ASN A 98 -18.13 18.45 -18.44
N SER A 99 -17.23 18.73 -19.38
CA SER A 99 -16.85 17.84 -20.49
C SER A 99 -15.71 16.89 -20.10
N VAL A 100 -15.45 15.90 -20.91
CA VAL A 100 -14.27 15.02 -20.81
C VAL A 100 -12.98 15.85 -20.79
N ASP A 101 -12.89 16.87 -21.66
CA ASP A 101 -11.69 17.71 -21.75
C ASP A 101 -11.50 18.62 -20.53
N SER A 102 -12.57 19.10 -19.92
CA SER A 102 -12.47 19.87 -18.67
C SER A 102 -11.91 19.00 -17.54
N PHE A 103 -12.33 17.75 -17.42
CA PHE A 103 -11.73 16.81 -16.48
C PHE A 103 -10.26 16.49 -16.82
N ARG A 104 -9.91 16.40 -18.10
CA ARG A 104 -8.53 16.14 -18.55
C ARG A 104 -7.57 17.24 -18.09
N GLN A 105 -7.99 18.49 -18.10
CA GLN A 105 -7.18 19.65 -17.72
C GLN A 105 -7.23 19.98 -16.22
N LEU A 106 -8.19 19.44 -15.48
CA LEU A 106 -8.48 19.79 -14.09
C LEU A 106 -7.26 19.83 -13.14
N PRO A 107 -6.30 18.90 -13.22
CA PRO A 107 -5.11 18.96 -12.34
C PRO A 107 -4.20 20.17 -12.60
N GLN A 108 -4.24 20.76 -13.78
CA GLN A 108 -3.41 21.94 -14.14
C GLN A 108 -4.00 23.25 -13.66
N GLU A 109 -5.29 23.27 -13.30
CA GLU A 109 -5.98 24.48 -12.85
C GLU A 109 -5.55 24.92 -11.44
N GLY A 110 -4.90 24.05 -10.66
CA GLY A 110 -4.30 24.41 -9.39
C GLY A 110 -5.31 24.69 -8.26
N TYR A 111 -6.40 23.97 -8.19
CA TYR A 111 -7.36 24.04 -7.09
C TYR A 111 -6.86 23.27 -5.87
N ASP A 112 -6.99 23.86 -4.68
CA ASP A 112 -6.70 23.22 -3.41
C ASP A 112 -7.83 22.31 -2.92
N LEU A 113 -9.07 22.63 -3.30
CA LEU A 113 -10.27 21.86 -2.99
C LEU A 113 -11.15 21.71 -4.24
N ILE A 114 -11.46 20.47 -4.59
CA ILE A 114 -12.30 20.13 -5.76
C ILE A 114 -13.49 19.32 -5.27
N ILE A 115 -14.69 19.83 -5.49
CA ILE A 115 -15.95 19.17 -5.15
C ILE A 115 -16.61 18.74 -6.46
N ILE A 116 -16.79 17.43 -6.64
CA ILE A 116 -17.42 16.83 -7.83
C ILE A 116 -18.81 16.33 -7.42
N ARG A 117 -19.84 17.11 -7.74
CA ARG A 117 -21.25 16.76 -7.57
C ARG A 117 -21.73 16.06 -8.85
N ALA A 118 -21.54 14.73 -8.88
CA ALA A 118 -21.82 13.91 -10.06
C ALA A 118 -22.29 12.52 -9.65
N HIS A 119 -23.04 11.84 -10.54
CA HIS A 119 -23.24 10.41 -10.39
C HIS A 119 -21.94 9.64 -10.55
N THR A 120 -21.79 8.55 -9.79
CA THR A 120 -20.73 7.56 -10.00
C THR A 120 -21.35 6.25 -10.46
N GLY A 121 -20.74 5.63 -11.46
CA GLY A 121 -21.16 4.33 -11.99
C GLY A 121 -20.62 3.14 -11.16
N SER A 122 -21.15 1.97 -11.43
CA SER A 122 -20.79 0.70 -10.77
C SER A 122 -19.31 0.32 -10.87
N SER A 123 -18.57 0.88 -11.84
CA SER A 123 -17.12 0.72 -12.02
C SER A 123 -16.31 1.81 -11.33
N GLN A 124 -16.90 2.53 -10.37
CA GLN A 124 -16.31 3.72 -9.75
C GLN A 124 -15.89 4.79 -10.78
N SER A 125 -16.66 4.90 -11.87
CA SER A 125 -16.48 5.94 -12.87
C SER A 125 -17.31 7.18 -12.51
N ILE A 126 -16.79 8.37 -12.78
CA ILE A 126 -17.51 9.64 -12.57
C ILE A 126 -18.18 10.02 -13.87
N ILE A 127 -19.50 10.23 -13.84
CA ILE A 127 -20.27 10.62 -15.01
C ILE A 127 -20.04 12.10 -15.29
N THR A 128 -19.71 12.43 -16.54
CA THR A 128 -19.58 13.81 -17.03
C THR A 128 -20.93 14.34 -17.53
N ALA A 129 -20.98 15.61 -17.94
CA ALA A 129 -22.15 16.16 -18.63
C ALA A 129 -22.06 16.06 -20.17
N GLU A 130 -21.01 15.44 -20.69
CA GLU A 130 -20.80 15.28 -22.13
C GLU A 130 -21.59 14.08 -22.65
N PRO A 131 -22.52 14.31 -23.64
CA PRO A 131 -23.30 13.24 -24.23
C PRO A 131 -22.42 12.17 -24.86
N TYR A 132 -22.77 10.91 -24.64
CA TYR A 132 -22.00 9.78 -25.18
C TYR A 132 -22.16 9.70 -26.73
N SER A 133 -21.04 9.47 -27.40
CA SER A 133 -20.95 9.21 -28.84
C SER A 133 -19.98 8.05 -29.10
N GLN A 134 -20.37 7.10 -29.93
CA GLN A 134 -19.50 5.99 -30.33
C GLN A 134 -18.33 6.43 -31.21
N SER A 135 -18.47 7.59 -31.89
CA SER A 135 -17.46 8.11 -32.81
C SER A 135 -16.49 9.11 -32.18
N GLU A 136 -16.78 9.58 -30.98
CA GLU A 136 -15.91 10.51 -30.24
C GLU A 136 -15.02 9.75 -29.22
N PHE A 137 -13.83 10.27 -28.94
CA PHE A 137 -12.88 9.68 -27.99
C PHE A 137 -12.67 8.16 -28.19
N VAL A 138 -12.67 7.67 -29.43
CA VAL A 138 -12.62 6.22 -29.76
C VAL A 138 -11.43 5.53 -29.10
N ALA A 139 -10.24 6.13 -29.10
CA ALA A 139 -9.04 5.58 -28.48
C ALA A 139 -9.19 5.43 -26.95
N ASP A 140 -9.84 6.39 -26.30
CA ASP A 140 -10.07 6.38 -24.86
C ASP A 140 -11.15 5.37 -24.47
N GLN A 141 -12.17 5.20 -25.29
CA GLN A 141 -13.18 4.15 -25.14
C GLN A 141 -12.54 2.76 -25.28
N LEU A 142 -11.79 2.50 -26.35
CA LEU A 142 -11.10 1.23 -26.59
C LEU A 142 -10.08 0.89 -25.51
N SER A 143 -9.43 1.90 -24.96
CA SER A 143 -8.49 1.72 -23.86
C SER A 143 -9.15 1.58 -22.49
N GLY A 144 -10.45 1.79 -22.36
CA GLY A 144 -11.18 1.75 -21.10
C GLY A 144 -10.92 2.96 -20.17
N LYS A 145 -10.45 4.07 -20.71
CA LYS A 145 -10.34 5.34 -19.98
C LYS A 145 -11.70 6.03 -19.87
N LEU A 146 -12.51 5.95 -20.92
CA LEU A 146 -13.88 6.42 -20.96
C LEU A 146 -14.82 5.24 -21.15
N VAL A 147 -15.97 5.30 -20.49
CA VAL A 147 -17.05 4.32 -20.62
C VAL A 147 -18.38 5.04 -20.81
N PRO A 148 -19.34 4.42 -21.53
CA PRO A 148 -20.71 4.94 -21.55
C PRO A 148 -21.37 4.70 -20.19
N ALA A 149 -22.11 5.69 -19.71
CA ALA A 149 -22.89 5.59 -18.48
C ALA A 149 -24.28 6.23 -18.67
N GLN A 150 -25.25 5.66 -17.98
CA GLN A 150 -26.65 6.10 -18.03
C GLN A 150 -27.22 6.09 -16.59
N VAL A 151 -28.06 7.04 -16.27
CA VAL A 151 -28.75 7.13 -14.99
C VAL A 151 -30.25 6.97 -15.24
N ASP A 152 -30.86 6.02 -14.55
CA ASP A 152 -32.32 5.80 -14.51
C ASP A 152 -33.00 5.74 -15.91
N GLY A 153 -32.31 5.14 -16.90
CA GLY A 153 -32.83 5.05 -18.26
C GLY A 153 -32.85 6.38 -19.05
N GLY A 154 -32.22 7.43 -18.52
CA GLY A 154 -32.05 8.73 -19.17
C GLY A 154 -31.04 8.70 -20.33
N PRO A 155 -30.55 9.86 -20.78
CA PRO A 155 -29.50 9.93 -21.78
C PRO A 155 -28.19 9.25 -21.37
N TRP A 156 -27.42 8.81 -22.39
CA TRP A 156 -26.07 8.30 -22.19
C TRP A 156 -25.04 9.43 -22.17
N TYR A 157 -24.10 9.35 -21.25
CA TYR A 157 -22.99 10.28 -21.09
C TYR A 157 -21.66 9.53 -21.09
N PHE A 158 -20.57 10.25 -21.36
CA PHE A 158 -19.25 9.73 -21.04
C PHE A 158 -19.03 9.71 -19.53
N ALA A 159 -18.37 8.65 -19.04
CA ALA A 159 -17.86 8.60 -17.67
C ALA A 159 -16.36 8.35 -17.67
N ILE A 160 -15.64 9.12 -16.85
CA ILE A 160 -14.20 8.97 -16.63
C ILE A 160 -13.94 7.85 -15.65
N THR A 161 -13.00 6.97 -15.98
CA THR A 161 -12.62 5.82 -15.14
C THR A 161 -11.40 6.13 -14.28
N PRO A 162 -11.06 5.28 -13.28
CA PRO A 162 -9.78 5.37 -12.57
C PRO A 162 -8.57 5.37 -13.51
N LYS A 163 -8.66 4.71 -14.66
CA LYS A 163 -7.60 4.70 -15.67
C LYS A 163 -7.45 6.06 -16.36
N PHE A 164 -8.55 6.73 -16.67
CA PHE A 164 -8.54 8.10 -17.20
C PHE A 164 -7.82 9.04 -16.22
N VAL A 165 -8.20 8.99 -14.94
CA VAL A 165 -7.56 9.83 -13.92
C VAL A 165 -6.05 9.62 -13.88
N ARG A 166 -5.58 8.38 -13.85
CA ARG A 166 -4.15 8.08 -13.77
C ARG A 166 -3.35 8.45 -15.01
N GLN A 167 -3.93 8.24 -16.20
CA GLN A 167 -3.16 8.23 -17.45
C GLN A 167 -3.47 9.39 -18.40
N ASP A 168 -4.66 9.98 -18.30
CA ASP A 168 -5.15 10.94 -19.29
C ASP A 168 -5.30 12.37 -18.74
N MET A 169 -5.55 12.52 -17.44
CA MET A 169 -5.54 13.84 -16.81
C MET A 169 -4.15 14.46 -16.88
N ALA A 170 -4.05 15.71 -17.30
CA ALA A 170 -2.79 16.42 -17.49
C ALA A 170 -2.27 17.01 -16.15
N GLY A 171 -1.00 16.84 -15.84
CA GLY A 171 -0.39 17.39 -14.62
C GLY A 171 -0.65 16.57 -13.36
N SER A 172 -0.71 17.24 -12.20
CA SER A 172 -0.88 16.64 -10.88
C SER A 172 -1.72 17.54 -9.99
N PHE A 173 -2.50 16.97 -9.08
CA PHE A 173 -3.34 17.72 -8.11
C PHE A 173 -2.55 18.40 -6.97
N LEU A 174 -1.24 18.22 -6.88
CA LEU A 174 -0.30 18.92 -5.97
C LEU A 174 -0.82 19.13 -4.53
N GLY A 175 -1.38 18.09 -3.94
CA GLY A 175 -1.85 18.15 -2.54
C GLY A 175 -3.31 18.57 -2.36
N SER A 176 -4.07 18.69 -3.44
CA SER A 176 -5.49 19.03 -3.38
C SER A 176 -6.32 18.02 -2.57
N THR A 177 -7.42 18.49 -2.03
CA THR A 177 -8.49 17.63 -1.50
C THR A 177 -9.56 17.44 -2.56
N ILE A 178 -9.93 16.20 -2.84
CA ILE A 178 -10.99 15.83 -3.79
C ILE A 178 -12.20 15.32 -3.00
N ILE A 179 -13.38 15.88 -3.26
CA ILE A 179 -14.65 15.40 -2.70
C ILE A 179 -15.52 14.93 -3.85
N VAL A 180 -15.89 13.64 -3.85
CA VAL A 180 -16.84 13.08 -4.82
C VAL A 180 -18.16 12.80 -4.12
N MET A 181 -19.19 13.53 -4.50
CA MET A 181 -20.52 13.47 -3.89
C MET A 181 -21.37 12.31 -4.44
N GLY A 182 -20.86 11.56 -5.42
CA GLY A 182 -21.56 10.43 -6.02
C GLY A 182 -21.54 9.18 -5.16
N CYS A 183 -22.42 8.23 -5.51
CA CYS A 183 -22.58 6.96 -4.82
C CYS A 183 -21.30 6.10 -4.83
N SER A 184 -21.00 5.39 -3.74
CA SER A 184 -20.02 4.30 -3.73
C SER A 184 -18.59 4.70 -4.17
N ALA A 185 -18.22 5.97 -4.06
CA ALA A 185 -16.90 6.46 -4.48
C ALA A 185 -15.74 5.88 -3.63
N LEU A 186 -16.05 5.41 -2.40
CA LEU A 186 -15.13 4.72 -1.49
C LEU A 186 -15.55 3.28 -1.19
N GLU A 187 -16.47 2.71 -1.96
CA GLU A 187 -16.87 1.31 -1.81
C GLU A 187 -15.80 0.35 -2.40
N GLY A 188 -15.68 -0.83 -1.79
CA GLY A 188 -14.88 -1.95 -2.35
C GLY A 188 -13.42 -1.62 -2.57
N THR A 189 -12.93 -1.68 -3.82
CA THR A 189 -11.52 -1.50 -4.18
C THR A 189 -11.00 -0.07 -4.06
N GLN A 190 -11.90 0.91 -3.92
CA GLN A 190 -11.57 2.34 -3.84
C GLN A 190 -10.69 2.84 -5.01
N ASP A 191 -10.91 2.28 -6.21
CA ASP A 191 -10.03 2.50 -7.35
C ASP A 191 -10.02 3.94 -7.83
N ILE A 192 -11.18 4.63 -7.80
CA ILE A 192 -11.26 6.04 -8.20
C ILE A 192 -10.54 6.95 -7.19
N ALA A 193 -10.73 6.70 -5.89
CA ALA A 193 -10.03 7.43 -4.83
C ALA A 193 -8.51 7.23 -4.93
N SER A 194 -8.08 5.98 -5.08
CA SER A 194 -6.67 5.65 -5.31
C SER A 194 -6.10 6.33 -6.55
N ALA A 195 -6.88 6.45 -7.63
CA ALA A 195 -6.44 7.11 -8.85
C ALA A 195 -6.17 8.62 -8.64
N PHE A 196 -7.03 9.33 -7.93
CA PHE A 196 -6.81 10.73 -7.58
C PHE A 196 -5.61 10.91 -6.65
N LEU A 197 -5.44 10.04 -5.66
CA LEU A 197 -4.28 10.06 -4.77
C LEU A 197 -2.98 9.76 -5.53
N ASP A 198 -2.98 8.77 -6.43
CA ASP A 198 -1.84 8.46 -7.31
C ASP A 198 -1.48 9.66 -8.20
N LYS A 199 -2.48 10.48 -8.57
CA LYS A 199 -2.31 11.69 -9.39
C LYS A 199 -1.88 12.92 -8.58
N GLY A 200 -1.70 12.79 -7.27
CA GLY A 200 -1.12 13.84 -6.43
C GLY A 200 -2.06 14.46 -5.40
N ALA A 201 -3.33 14.08 -5.36
CA ALA A 201 -4.22 14.52 -4.30
C ALA A 201 -3.73 14.03 -2.92
N ASN A 202 -3.91 14.82 -1.87
CA ASN A 202 -3.59 14.42 -0.49
C ASN A 202 -4.74 13.66 0.16
N PHE A 203 -5.97 14.08 -0.14
CA PHE A 203 -7.18 13.51 0.44
C PHE A 203 -8.23 13.28 -0.63
N PHE A 204 -8.95 12.18 -0.48
CA PHE A 204 -10.17 11.91 -1.22
C PHE A 204 -11.28 11.65 -0.22
N VAL A 205 -12.41 12.35 -0.36
CA VAL A 205 -13.61 12.22 0.46
C VAL A 205 -14.74 11.72 -0.42
N GLY A 206 -15.50 10.74 0.06
CA GLY A 206 -16.60 10.16 -0.70
C GLY A 206 -17.46 9.25 0.16
N TRP A 207 -18.44 8.62 -0.46
CA TRP A 207 -19.43 7.76 0.20
C TRP A 207 -19.02 6.28 0.08
N ASP A 208 -19.24 5.52 1.16
CA ASP A 208 -18.94 4.08 1.23
C ASP A 208 -20.03 3.20 0.57
N SER A 209 -21.17 3.78 0.22
CA SER A 209 -22.25 3.11 -0.52
C SER A 209 -23.14 4.11 -1.25
N SER A 210 -24.28 3.68 -1.80
CA SER A 210 -25.26 4.56 -2.42
C SER A 210 -25.75 5.63 -1.45
N VAL A 211 -25.90 6.87 -1.92
CA VAL A 211 -26.33 8.02 -1.12
C VAL A 211 -27.46 8.78 -1.81
N SER A 212 -28.41 9.31 -1.05
CA SER A 212 -29.44 10.19 -1.58
C SER A 212 -28.90 11.59 -1.88
N ILE A 213 -29.40 12.22 -2.95
CA ILE A 213 -28.92 13.55 -3.40
C ILE A 213 -29.06 14.59 -2.29
N ILE A 214 -30.20 14.63 -1.61
CA ILE A 214 -30.45 15.59 -0.51
C ILE A 214 -29.43 15.40 0.62
N HIS A 215 -29.11 14.15 0.94
CA HIS A 215 -28.19 13.86 2.03
C HIS A 215 -26.74 14.22 1.65
N THR A 216 -26.30 13.88 0.43
CA THR A 216 -24.94 14.24 -0.01
C THR A 216 -24.76 15.74 -0.11
N ASP A 217 -25.77 16.50 -0.62
CA ASP A 217 -25.76 17.96 -0.69
C ASP A 217 -25.63 18.57 0.71
N THR A 218 -26.48 18.17 1.64
CA THR A 218 -26.48 18.68 3.02
C THR A 218 -25.19 18.36 3.76
N SER A 219 -24.73 17.12 3.67
CA SER A 219 -23.50 16.67 4.34
C SER A 219 -22.24 17.33 3.79
N THR A 220 -22.18 17.58 2.47
CA THR A 220 -21.04 18.28 1.87
C THR A 220 -20.97 19.74 2.29
N VAL A 221 -22.10 20.43 2.35
CA VAL A 221 -22.16 21.81 2.89
C VAL A 221 -21.74 21.84 4.36
N ALA A 222 -22.23 20.89 5.19
CA ALA A 222 -21.84 20.76 6.58
C ALA A 222 -20.35 20.49 6.74
N PHE A 223 -19.78 19.58 5.92
CA PHE A 223 -18.35 19.30 5.90
C PHE A 223 -17.52 20.55 5.62
N VAL A 224 -17.84 21.31 4.57
CA VAL A 224 -17.12 22.56 4.25
C VAL A 224 -17.29 23.60 5.35
N HIS A 225 -18.47 23.71 5.95
CA HIS A 225 -18.69 24.59 7.10
C HIS A 225 -17.78 24.19 8.30
N LEU A 226 -17.61 22.92 8.59
CA LEU A 226 -16.71 22.45 9.64
C LEU A 226 -15.25 22.87 9.36
N LEU A 227 -14.81 22.78 8.10
CA LEU A 227 -13.50 23.31 7.70
C LEU A 227 -13.39 24.82 7.94
N SER A 228 -14.47 25.61 7.68
CA SER A 228 -14.47 27.06 7.86
C SER A 228 -14.30 27.49 9.33
N ILE A 229 -14.68 26.64 10.28
CA ILE A 229 -14.49 26.87 11.72
C ILE A 229 -13.23 26.20 12.27
N GLY A 230 -12.31 25.80 11.40
CA GLY A 230 -10.97 25.30 11.75
C GLY A 230 -10.91 23.82 12.13
N LYS A 231 -11.92 23.01 11.82
CA LYS A 231 -11.83 21.56 11.99
C LYS A 231 -10.86 20.97 10.97
N SER A 232 -10.08 19.99 11.40
CA SER A 232 -9.27 19.18 10.49
C SER A 232 -10.16 18.35 9.57
N LEU A 233 -9.65 17.94 8.41
CA LEU A 233 -10.39 17.13 7.45
C LEU A 233 -10.94 15.82 8.07
N PRO A 234 -10.17 15.03 8.85
CA PRO A 234 -10.71 13.86 9.56
C PRO A 234 -11.86 14.19 10.51
N GLU A 235 -11.74 15.29 11.29
CA GLU A 235 -12.79 15.71 12.21
C GLU A 235 -14.04 16.17 11.45
N ALA A 236 -13.89 16.95 10.39
CA ALA A 236 -14.97 17.41 9.54
C ALA A 236 -15.71 16.22 8.89
N THR A 237 -14.96 15.24 8.37
CA THR A 237 -15.55 14.02 7.81
C THR A 237 -16.33 13.26 8.88
N ALA A 238 -15.75 13.01 10.04
CA ALA A 238 -16.42 12.28 11.12
C ALA A 238 -17.71 12.98 11.60
N GLN A 239 -17.71 14.29 11.69
CA GLN A 239 -18.88 15.07 12.13
C GLN A 239 -19.96 15.22 11.05
N ALA A 240 -19.57 15.29 9.76
CA ALA A 240 -20.50 15.33 8.64
C ALA A 240 -21.01 13.92 8.23
N SER A 241 -20.44 12.84 8.77
CA SER A 241 -20.73 11.45 8.41
C SER A 241 -21.94 10.89 9.15
N SER A 242 -23.08 11.61 9.21
CA SER A 242 -24.34 10.98 9.60
C SER A 242 -24.75 9.94 8.55
N ALA A 243 -25.36 8.83 8.98
CA ALA A 243 -25.83 7.82 8.03
C ALA A 243 -26.95 8.39 7.15
N ASP A 244 -26.87 8.15 5.85
CA ASP A 244 -27.96 8.47 4.93
C ASP A 244 -29.23 7.72 5.36
N PRO A 245 -30.36 8.40 5.56
CA PRO A 245 -31.59 7.78 6.06
C PRO A 245 -32.23 6.80 5.05
N VAL A 246 -31.84 6.84 3.77
CA VAL A 246 -32.38 5.97 2.72
C VAL A 246 -31.50 4.75 2.50
N TYR A 247 -30.20 4.94 2.39
CA TYR A 247 -29.26 3.89 2.00
C TYR A 247 -28.25 3.52 3.09
N GLY A 248 -28.19 4.28 4.20
CA GLY A 248 -27.26 4.04 5.30
C GLY A 248 -25.82 4.44 5.02
N ALA A 249 -25.53 5.03 3.85
CA ALA A 249 -24.19 5.47 3.46
C ALA A 249 -23.57 6.43 4.47
N ARG A 250 -22.25 6.33 4.62
CA ARG A 250 -21.46 7.24 5.47
C ARG A 250 -20.37 7.91 4.66
N LEU A 251 -20.16 9.19 4.93
CA LEU A 251 -19.03 9.92 4.39
C LEU A 251 -17.73 9.38 4.98
N GLN A 252 -16.78 9.05 4.15
CA GLN A 252 -15.47 8.52 4.50
C GLN A 252 -14.37 9.34 3.82
N TYR A 253 -13.13 9.17 4.25
CA TYR A 253 -11.98 9.72 3.53
C TYR A 253 -10.88 8.66 3.37
N LEU A 254 -10.08 8.85 2.34
CA LEU A 254 -8.83 8.14 2.11
C LEU A 254 -7.73 9.18 1.96
N ASP A 255 -6.64 9.03 2.69
CA ASP A 255 -5.45 9.86 2.53
C ASP A 255 -4.31 9.08 1.89
N TRP A 256 -3.34 9.81 1.37
CA TRP A 256 -2.16 9.22 0.74
C TRP A 256 -1.38 8.30 1.68
N ASN A 257 -1.26 8.66 2.95
CA ASN A 257 -0.49 7.89 3.92
C ASN A 257 -1.16 6.53 4.17
N SER A 258 -2.46 6.53 4.40
CA SER A 258 -3.27 5.32 4.57
C SER A 258 -3.20 4.42 3.32
N LEU A 259 -3.25 5.01 2.12
CA LEU A 259 -3.10 4.28 0.86
C LEU A 259 -1.72 3.62 0.75
N VAL A 260 -0.64 4.35 1.04
CA VAL A 260 0.73 3.82 0.99
C VAL A 260 0.93 2.72 2.02
N GLN A 261 0.45 2.90 3.25
CA GLN A 261 0.52 1.88 4.30
C GLN A 261 -0.23 0.61 3.91
N SER A 262 -1.44 0.76 3.36
CA SER A 262 -2.23 -0.37 2.86
C SER A 262 -1.48 -1.13 1.77
N ARG A 263 -0.93 -0.44 0.76
CA ARG A 263 -0.14 -1.06 -0.32
C ARG A 263 1.13 -1.72 0.19
N ALA A 264 1.84 -1.08 1.11
CA ALA A 264 3.04 -1.65 1.72
C ALA A 264 2.73 -2.92 2.51
N SER A 265 1.65 -2.95 3.29
CA SER A 265 1.23 -4.14 4.04
C SER A 265 0.89 -5.32 3.12
N ILE A 266 0.22 -5.05 1.99
CA ILE A 266 -0.10 -6.07 0.97
C ILE A 266 1.20 -6.61 0.34
N LEU A 267 2.14 -5.75 -0.01
CA LEU A 267 3.42 -6.16 -0.59
C LEU A 267 4.24 -7.00 0.41
N ILE A 268 4.32 -6.57 1.66
CA ILE A 268 5.01 -7.32 2.72
C ILE A 268 4.37 -8.69 2.94
N SER A 269 3.05 -8.76 3.01
CA SER A 269 2.35 -10.03 3.19
C SER A 269 2.58 -10.99 2.02
N ARG A 270 2.55 -10.50 0.78
CA ARG A 270 2.89 -11.29 -0.42
C ARG A 270 4.35 -11.76 -0.38
N LEU A 271 5.28 -10.89 -0.02
CA LEU A 271 6.70 -11.25 0.10
C LEU A 271 6.91 -12.34 1.15
N LEU A 272 6.26 -12.24 2.32
CA LEU A 272 6.34 -13.25 3.37
C LEU A 272 5.79 -14.60 2.92
N VAL A 273 4.69 -14.62 2.15
CA VAL A 273 4.17 -15.86 1.54
C VAL A 273 5.20 -16.49 0.60
N TRP A 274 5.82 -15.70 -0.30
CA TRP A 274 6.84 -16.21 -1.21
C TRP A 274 8.09 -16.69 -0.48
N ILE A 275 8.55 -16.00 0.56
CA ILE A 275 9.68 -16.44 1.40
C ILE A 275 9.35 -17.75 2.10
N SER A 276 8.15 -17.89 2.65
CA SER A 276 7.68 -19.11 3.29
C SER A 276 7.64 -20.31 2.32
N LEU A 277 7.09 -20.09 1.11
CA LEU A 277 7.05 -21.12 0.05
C LEU A 277 8.46 -21.51 -0.40
N ALA A 278 9.34 -20.54 -0.62
CA ALA A 278 10.74 -20.80 -0.96
C ALA A 278 11.48 -21.55 0.17
N GLY A 279 11.21 -21.19 1.42
CA GLY A 279 11.73 -21.90 2.59
C GLY A 279 11.30 -23.36 2.63
N ILE A 280 10.03 -23.65 2.39
CA ILE A 280 9.51 -25.03 2.32
C ILE A 280 10.18 -25.82 1.17
N LEU A 281 10.33 -25.19 0.00
CA LEU A 281 10.93 -25.81 -1.18
C LEU A 281 12.44 -26.10 -1.02
N ILE A 282 13.15 -25.29 -0.24
CA ILE A 282 14.60 -25.44 -0.03
C ILE A 282 14.89 -26.28 1.21
N ILE A 283 14.22 -26.04 2.33
CA ILE A 283 14.47 -26.71 3.60
C ILE A 283 13.86 -28.12 3.62
N GLY A 284 12.69 -28.30 3.00
CA GLY A 284 12.04 -29.62 2.93
C GLY A 284 12.93 -30.70 2.32
N PRO A 285 13.45 -30.54 1.09
CA PRO A 285 14.39 -31.51 0.50
C PRO A 285 15.68 -31.64 1.29
N MET A 286 16.25 -30.55 1.81
CA MET A 286 17.45 -30.61 2.67
C MET A 286 17.22 -31.44 3.94
N ALA A 287 16.06 -31.30 4.59
CA ALA A 287 15.72 -32.08 5.76
C ALA A 287 15.64 -33.58 5.44
N VAL A 288 15.05 -33.96 4.31
CA VAL A 288 14.97 -35.34 3.85
C VAL A 288 16.36 -35.95 3.59
N PHE A 289 17.30 -35.17 3.05
CA PHE A 289 18.66 -35.64 2.76
C PHE A 289 19.62 -35.59 3.98
N VAL A 290 19.39 -34.67 4.91
CA VAL A 290 20.28 -34.46 6.07
C VAL A 290 19.84 -35.25 7.30
N ALA A 291 18.53 -35.41 7.51
CA ALA A 291 18.01 -36.15 8.66
C ALA A 291 18.52 -37.57 8.76
N PRO A 292 18.58 -38.43 7.70
CA PRO A 292 19.12 -39.77 7.80
C PRO A 292 20.58 -39.75 8.24
N LYS A 293 21.41 -38.86 7.68
CA LYS A 293 22.84 -38.77 8.04
C LYS A 293 23.08 -38.31 9.47
N LEU A 294 22.21 -37.51 10.02
CA LEU A 294 22.26 -37.11 11.44
C LEU A 294 21.87 -38.30 12.33
N PHE A 295 20.82 -39.04 11.97
CA PHE A 295 20.42 -40.25 12.71
C PHE A 295 21.55 -41.30 12.72
N ASP A 296 22.13 -41.61 11.54
CA ASP A 296 23.26 -42.52 11.44
C ASP A 296 24.48 -42.07 12.29
N SER A 297 24.70 -40.74 12.38
CA SER A 297 25.77 -40.20 13.22
C SER A 297 25.48 -40.36 14.72
N PHE A 298 24.22 -40.20 15.14
CA PHE A 298 23.79 -40.40 16.53
C PHE A 298 23.86 -41.89 16.92
N ASP A 299 23.47 -42.78 16.04
CA ASP A 299 23.56 -44.22 16.28
C ASP A 299 25.02 -44.70 16.40
N ASN A 300 25.92 -44.20 15.57
CA ASN A 300 27.35 -44.45 15.67
C ASN A 300 27.96 -43.93 17.00
N ILE A 301 27.50 -42.77 17.48
CA ILE A 301 27.94 -42.22 18.77
C ILE A 301 27.42 -43.11 19.92
N ARG A 302 26.15 -43.52 19.84
CA ARG A 302 25.51 -44.38 20.85
C ARG A 302 26.20 -45.75 20.95
N GLU A 303 26.58 -46.35 19.81
CA GLU A 303 27.28 -47.59 19.75
C GLU A 303 28.71 -47.48 20.35
N ARG A 304 29.44 -46.41 20.05
CA ARG A 304 30.77 -46.13 20.65
C ARG A 304 30.69 -45.95 22.16
N ILE A 305 29.64 -45.32 22.67
CA ILE A 305 29.45 -45.18 24.15
C ILE A 305 29.13 -46.53 24.78
N THR A 306 28.33 -47.37 24.12
CA THR A 306 27.96 -48.69 24.63
C THR A 306 29.14 -49.64 24.64
N ILE A 307 30.03 -49.61 23.63
CA ILE A 307 31.26 -50.43 23.56
C ILE A 307 32.27 -49.97 24.64
N ARG A 308 32.37 -48.68 24.92
CA ARG A 308 33.27 -48.15 25.95
C ARG A 308 32.82 -48.51 27.37
N GLY A 309 31.51 -48.66 27.60
CA GLY A 309 30.95 -49.10 28.90
C GLY A 309 31.14 -50.61 29.18
N LYS A 310 31.40 -51.45 28.14
CA LYS A 310 31.63 -52.88 28.31
C LYS A 310 33.06 -53.30 28.53
N ARG A 311 34.06 -52.40 28.58
CA ARG A 311 35.41 -52.71 28.98
C ARG A 311 35.42 -52.90 30.48
N LYS A 312 35.46 -54.18 30.92
CA LYS A 312 35.64 -54.62 32.34
C LYS A 312 36.89 -53.98 32.98
N PRO A 313 36.78 -53.55 34.23
CA PRO A 313 37.97 -53.10 34.95
C PRO A 313 39.02 -54.23 35.10
N ALA A 314 40.23 -53.87 34.77
CA ALA A 314 41.38 -54.80 34.88
C ALA A 314 41.51 -55.26 36.30
N ASN A 315 41.57 -56.61 36.47
CA ASN A 315 41.81 -57.34 37.75
C ASN A 315 43.09 -56.88 38.42
N HIS A 316 43.01 -56.15 39.50
CA HIS A 316 44.10 -55.87 40.38
C HIS A 316 44.42 -57.16 41.17
N ARG A 317 45.42 -57.93 40.72
CA ARG A 317 46.05 -59.03 41.51
C ARG A 317 46.68 -58.42 42.73
N THR A 318 46.12 -58.68 43.88
CA THR A 318 46.71 -58.46 45.19
C THR A 318 47.97 -59.34 45.33
N ARG A 319 49.12 -58.74 45.41
CA ARG A 319 50.40 -59.38 45.77
C ARG A 319 50.43 -59.43 47.26
N SER A 320 50.24 -60.69 47.85
CA SER A 320 50.44 -60.99 49.27
C SER A 320 51.90 -60.94 49.57
N VAL A 321 52.34 -60.08 50.47
CA VAL A 321 53.63 -60.02 51.05
C VAL A 321 53.61 -60.91 52.34
N ARG A 322 54.26 -62.12 52.26
CA ARG A 322 54.66 -62.91 53.45
C ARG A 322 55.73 -62.11 54.20
N ARG A 323 55.46 -61.78 55.41
CA ARG A 323 56.46 -61.31 56.34
C ARG A 323 56.60 -62.41 57.39
N ALA A 324 57.83 -63.02 57.40
CA ALA A 324 58.24 -64.05 58.35
C ALA A 324 58.38 -63.52 59.77
N GLN A 325 57.92 -64.32 60.72
CA GLN A 325 58.28 -64.22 62.15
C GLN A 325 59.70 -64.66 62.35
N ARG A 326 60.44 -63.94 63.15
CA ARG A 326 61.48 -64.45 64.07
C ARG A 326 61.52 -63.49 65.25
N SER A 327 61.14 -64.04 66.36
CA SER A 327 61.84 -64.32 67.63
C SER A 327 62.80 -63.18 68.07
N ASP A 328 62.52 -62.57 69.14
CA ASP A 328 62.86 -62.96 70.53
C ASP A 328 61.96 -62.20 71.49
#